data_10a2e132646fcd4ee0b2d1b7877bcd96
#
_entry.id   10a2e132646fcd4ee0b2d1b7877bcd96
#
_cell.length_a   1.000
_cell.length_b   1.000
_cell.length_c   1.000
_cell.angle_alpha   90.00
_cell.angle_beta   90.00
_cell.angle_gamma   90.00
#
_symmetry.space_group_name_H-M   'P 1'
#
loop_
_entity.id
_entity.type
_entity.pdbx_description
1 polymer ?
#
loop_
_entity_poly.entity_id
_entity_poly.type
_entity_poly.pdbx_seq_one_letter_code
_entity_poly.pdbx_strand_id
1 'polypeptide(L)'
;KPMSKARQGAIINMSSVVGLMGNVGQANYSASKAGLIGFTKSVAREVAARGVRVNAIAPGFIESDMTDAIPEKMKDAMIAQVPMKRIGQAKEVAEVAAFLAGQEDLTGQTIAIDGGMTMQ
;
A
#
# COMPACT_ATOMS: atom_id res chain seq x y z
N LYS A 1 23.67 5.64 -3.13
CA LYS A 1 22.37 5.48 -3.77
C LYS A 1 22.18 6.60 -4.78
N PRO A 2 21.81 6.25 -6.03
CA PRO A 2 21.72 7.27 -7.10
C PRO A 2 20.78 8.43 -6.80
N MET A 3 19.61 8.18 -6.23
CA MET A 3 18.64 9.23 -5.92
C MET A 3 19.16 10.21 -4.89
N SER A 4 19.80 9.73 -3.84
CA SER A 4 20.37 10.59 -2.82
C SER A 4 21.48 11.48 -3.38
N LYS A 5 22.29 10.93 -4.29
CA LYS A 5 23.33 11.69 -4.95
C LYS A 5 22.75 12.74 -5.89
N ALA A 6 21.71 12.41 -6.60
CA ALA A 6 21.04 13.32 -7.52
C ALA A 6 20.21 14.38 -6.80
N ARG A 7 19.94 14.19 -5.51
CA ARG A 7 19.09 15.05 -4.70
C ARG A 7 17.68 15.22 -5.27
N GLN A 8 17.19 14.17 -5.89
CA GLN A 8 15.82 14.13 -6.37
C GLN A 8 15.42 12.68 -6.57
N GLY A 9 14.14 12.42 -6.49
CA GLY A 9 13.60 11.10 -6.73
C GLY A 9 12.39 10.81 -5.86
N ALA A 10 11.75 9.71 -6.15
CA ALA A 10 10.59 9.24 -5.40
C ALA A 10 10.69 7.73 -5.22
N ILE A 11 10.44 7.28 -4.00
CA ILE A 11 10.38 5.87 -3.67
C ILE A 11 8.96 5.58 -3.21
N ILE A 12 8.35 4.55 -3.75
CA ILE A 12 7.00 4.13 -3.36
C ILE A 12 7.09 2.71 -2.84
N ASN A 13 6.80 2.55 -1.55
CA ASN A 13 6.79 1.24 -0.90
C ASN A 13 5.38 0.66 -0.97
N MET A 14 5.30 -0.65 -1.14
CA MET A 14 4.01 -1.33 -1.17
C MET A 14 4.05 -2.56 -0.29
N SER A 15 3.00 -2.75 0.50
CA SER A 15 2.87 -4.00 1.23
C SER A 15 2.26 -5.05 0.31
N SER A 16 2.55 -6.32 0.60
CA SER A 16 1.98 -7.42 -0.17
C SER A 16 0.75 -7.98 0.55
N VAL A 17 -0.40 -7.89 -0.08
CA VAL A 17 -1.62 -8.48 0.47
C VAL A 17 -1.57 -10.00 0.39
N VAL A 18 -0.76 -10.54 -0.52
CA VAL A 18 -0.64 -11.98 -0.70
C VAL A 18 -0.18 -12.70 0.56
N GLY A 19 0.77 -12.10 1.28
CA GLY A 19 1.26 -12.66 2.53
C GLY A 19 0.22 -12.67 3.65
N LEU A 20 -0.87 -11.94 3.47
CA LEU A 20 -1.94 -11.84 4.47
C LEU A 20 -3.08 -12.81 4.23
N MET A 21 -3.16 -13.39 3.03
CA MET A 21 -4.28 -14.22 2.63
C MET A 21 -4.38 -15.53 3.40
N GLY A 22 -3.25 -16.11 3.79
CA GLY A 22 -3.24 -17.36 4.55
C GLY A 22 -3.74 -17.19 5.99
N ASN A 23 -3.74 -16.00 6.48
CA ASN A 23 -4.18 -15.67 7.84
C ASN A 23 -5.27 -14.60 7.77
N VAL A 24 -6.32 -14.90 7.07
CA VAL A 24 -7.38 -13.95 6.76
C VAL A 24 -7.78 -13.18 8.00
N GLY A 25 -7.40 -11.94 8.07
CA GLY A 25 -7.79 -11.14 9.20
C GLY A 25 -7.41 -9.71 9.03
N GLN A 26 -8.33 -8.84 9.41
CA GLN A 26 -8.09 -7.42 9.46
C GLN A 26 -6.92 -7.10 10.37
N ALA A 27 -6.71 -7.91 11.43
CA ALA A 27 -5.63 -7.70 12.38
C ALA A 27 -4.25 -7.84 11.71
N ASN A 28 -4.09 -8.87 10.87
CA ASN A 28 -2.82 -9.08 10.16
C ASN A 28 -2.56 -7.97 9.16
N TYR A 29 -3.58 -7.55 8.44
CA TYR A 29 -3.46 -6.45 7.49
C TYR A 29 -3.12 -5.15 8.23
N SER A 30 -3.79 -4.86 9.34
CA SER A 30 -3.53 -3.64 10.12
C SER A 30 -2.11 -3.63 10.69
N ALA A 31 -1.62 -4.78 11.14
CA ALA A 31 -0.25 -4.89 11.65
C ALA A 31 0.78 -4.64 10.56
N SER A 32 0.58 -5.22 9.37
CA SER A 32 1.45 -4.98 8.23
C SER A 32 1.44 -3.53 7.81
N LYS A 33 0.27 -2.91 7.79
CA LYS A 33 0.13 -1.50 7.44
C LYS A 33 0.87 -0.62 8.44
N ALA A 34 0.76 -0.93 9.74
CA ALA A 34 1.44 -0.16 10.77
C ALA A 34 2.96 -0.24 10.60
N GLY A 35 3.48 -1.42 10.29
CA GLY A 35 4.91 -1.61 10.02
C GLY A 35 5.36 -0.80 8.81
N LEU A 36 4.57 -0.81 7.76
CA LEU A 36 4.85 -0.04 6.54
C LEU A 36 4.87 1.46 6.82
N ILE A 37 3.92 1.95 7.62
CA ILE A 37 3.86 3.35 8.01
C ILE A 37 5.13 3.77 8.76
N GLY A 38 5.52 2.98 9.76
CA GLY A 38 6.71 3.28 10.56
C GLY A 38 7.98 3.29 9.73
N PHE A 39 8.16 2.29 8.88
CA PHE A 39 9.31 2.19 8.00
C PHE A 39 9.35 3.37 7.02
N THR A 40 8.22 3.68 6.41
CA THR A 40 8.12 4.78 5.44
C THR A 40 8.48 6.12 6.06
N LYS A 41 7.95 6.41 7.23
CA LYS A 41 8.25 7.65 7.95
C LYS A 41 9.73 7.76 8.30
N SER A 42 10.30 6.67 8.77
CA SER A 42 11.70 6.64 9.16
C SER A 42 12.64 6.94 7.99
N VAL A 43 12.41 6.25 6.87
CA VAL A 43 13.23 6.45 5.67
C VAL A 43 12.99 7.85 5.09
N ALA A 44 11.74 8.31 5.06
CA ALA A 44 11.43 9.64 4.55
C ALA A 44 12.19 10.74 5.30
N ARG A 45 12.26 10.64 6.62
CA ARG A 45 13.01 11.61 7.42
C ARG A 45 14.51 11.59 7.11
N GLU A 46 15.07 10.41 6.85
CA GLU A 46 16.49 10.29 6.56
C GLU A 46 16.89 10.95 5.24
N VAL A 47 16.00 10.90 4.24
CA VAL A 47 16.38 11.34 2.88
C VAL A 47 15.70 12.63 2.44
N ALA A 48 14.81 13.20 3.26
CA ALA A 48 14.08 14.41 2.88
C ALA A 48 15.00 15.58 2.52
N ALA A 49 16.06 15.80 3.29
CA ALA A 49 16.99 16.89 3.04
C ALA A 49 17.74 16.74 1.72
N ARG A 50 17.73 15.55 1.14
CA ARG A 50 18.37 15.27 -0.15
C ARG A 50 17.38 15.35 -1.31
N GLY A 51 16.16 15.80 -1.05
CA GLY A 51 15.14 15.92 -2.08
C GLY A 51 14.55 14.59 -2.54
N VAL A 52 14.75 13.54 -1.76
CA VAL A 52 14.17 12.22 -2.07
C VAL A 52 12.89 12.06 -1.25
N ARG A 53 11.80 11.69 -1.91
CA ARG A 53 10.51 11.48 -1.28
C ARG A 53 10.25 9.99 -1.15
N VAL A 54 9.65 9.61 -0.02
CA VAL A 54 9.34 8.21 0.26
C VAL A 54 7.90 8.14 0.76
N ASN A 55 7.06 7.48 0.00
CA ASN A 55 5.66 7.28 0.35
C ASN A 55 5.31 5.81 0.22
N ALA A 56 4.18 5.41 0.74
CA ALA A 56 3.76 4.03 0.71
C ALA A 56 2.31 3.90 0.27
N ILE A 57 2.01 2.77 -0.32
CA ILE A 57 0.65 2.37 -0.64
C ILE A 57 0.38 1.07 0.10
N ALA A 58 -0.74 1.03 0.81
CA ALA A 58 -1.19 -0.17 1.50
C ALA A 58 -2.45 -0.68 0.80
N PRO A 59 -2.31 -1.54 -0.22
CA PRO A 59 -3.46 -2.09 -0.91
C PRO A 59 -4.12 -3.15 -0.05
N GLY A 60 -5.46 -3.20 -0.08
CA GLY A 60 -6.20 -4.24 0.57
C GLY A 60 -6.37 -5.44 -0.36
N PHE A 61 -7.61 -5.89 -0.54
CA PHE A 61 -7.91 -7.01 -1.43
C PHE A 61 -8.00 -6.51 -2.87
N ILE A 62 -7.01 -6.85 -3.68
CA ILE A 62 -6.88 -6.36 -5.06
C ILE A 62 -6.95 -7.54 -6.02
N GLU A 63 -7.70 -7.37 -7.11
CA GLU A 63 -7.83 -8.40 -8.14
C GLU A 63 -6.48 -8.65 -8.83
N SER A 64 -6.12 -9.92 -8.96
CA SER A 64 -4.89 -10.34 -9.61
C SER A 64 -5.03 -11.83 -9.95
N ASP A 65 -4.08 -12.36 -10.69
CA ASP A 65 -4.07 -13.80 -10.98
C ASP A 65 -4.06 -14.63 -9.69
N MET A 66 -3.39 -14.14 -8.66
CA MET A 66 -3.34 -14.84 -7.38
C MET A 66 -4.66 -14.80 -6.64
N THR A 67 -5.37 -13.68 -6.66
CA THR A 67 -6.69 -13.60 -6.04
C THR A 67 -7.72 -14.38 -6.84
N ASP A 68 -7.58 -14.44 -8.15
CA ASP A 68 -8.48 -15.21 -9.01
C ASP A 68 -8.37 -16.71 -8.75
N ALA A 69 -7.21 -17.17 -8.28
CA ALA A 69 -6.99 -18.57 -7.95
C ALA A 69 -7.59 -18.99 -6.60
N ILE A 70 -8.07 -18.05 -5.80
CA ILE A 70 -8.65 -18.32 -4.49
C ILE A 70 -10.06 -18.93 -4.68
N PRO A 71 -10.40 -19.98 -3.91
CA PRO A 71 -11.75 -20.54 -3.96
C PRO A 71 -12.84 -19.50 -3.73
N GLU A 72 -13.92 -19.58 -4.45
CA GLU A 72 -15.00 -18.59 -4.44
C GLU A 72 -15.52 -18.28 -3.04
N LYS A 73 -15.70 -19.30 -2.22
CA LYS A 73 -16.19 -19.11 -0.84
C LYS A 73 -15.23 -18.28 0.00
N MET A 74 -13.94 -18.52 -0.14
CA MET A 74 -12.92 -17.77 0.59
C MET A 74 -12.88 -16.33 0.08
N LYS A 75 -12.96 -16.17 -1.23
CA LYS A 75 -12.98 -14.85 -1.86
C LYS A 75 -14.18 -14.04 -1.38
N ASP A 76 -15.36 -14.65 -1.35
CA ASP A 76 -16.57 -13.99 -0.86
C ASP A 76 -16.43 -13.57 0.61
N ALA A 77 -15.83 -14.42 1.43
CA ALA A 77 -15.59 -14.12 2.83
C ALA A 77 -14.65 -12.94 3.00
N MET A 78 -13.63 -12.84 2.15
CA MET A 78 -12.69 -11.73 2.18
C MET A 78 -13.35 -10.42 1.77
N ILE A 79 -14.14 -10.47 0.70
CA ILE A 79 -14.88 -9.29 0.23
C ILE A 79 -15.87 -8.81 1.28
N ALA A 80 -16.49 -9.74 2.01
CA ALA A 80 -17.44 -9.40 3.06
C ALA A 80 -16.81 -8.58 4.19
N GLN A 81 -15.50 -8.68 4.39
CA GLN A 81 -14.77 -7.90 5.39
C GLN A 81 -14.43 -6.49 4.92
N VAL A 82 -14.57 -6.22 3.65
CA VAL A 82 -14.29 -4.90 3.08
C VAL A 82 -15.53 -4.03 3.23
N PRO A 83 -15.46 -2.88 3.91
CA PRO A 83 -16.64 -2.02 4.06
C PRO A 83 -17.33 -1.65 2.76
N MET A 84 -16.58 -1.38 1.69
CA MET A 84 -17.17 -1.07 0.39
C MET A 84 -17.65 -2.29 -0.38
N LYS A 85 -17.43 -3.50 0.16
CA LYS A 85 -17.94 -4.76 -0.39
C LYS A 85 -17.52 -4.99 -1.84
N ARG A 86 -16.28 -4.67 -2.16
CA ARG A 86 -15.75 -4.90 -3.49
C ARG A 86 -14.27 -5.22 -3.43
N ILE A 87 -13.79 -5.92 -4.46
CA ILE A 87 -12.35 -6.12 -4.66
C ILE A 87 -11.81 -4.91 -5.42
N GLY A 88 -10.64 -4.43 -5.03
CA GLY A 88 -10.01 -3.33 -5.74
C GLY A 88 -9.34 -3.81 -7.02
N GLN A 89 -9.03 -2.87 -7.90
CA GLN A 89 -8.38 -3.16 -9.17
C GLN A 89 -6.93 -2.69 -9.17
N ALA A 90 -6.06 -3.42 -9.83
CA ALA A 90 -4.65 -3.04 -9.94
C ALA A 90 -4.47 -1.64 -10.50
N LYS A 91 -5.33 -1.23 -11.43
CA LYS A 91 -5.28 0.09 -12.03
C LYS A 91 -5.52 1.19 -10.99
N GLU A 92 -6.34 0.93 -9.96
CA GLU A 92 -6.58 1.90 -8.90
C GLU A 92 -5.30 2.14 -8.08
N VAL A 93 -4.56 1.07 -7.81
CA VAL A 93 -3.27 1.18 -7.13
C VAL A 93 -2.25 1.93 -7.99
N ALA A 94 -2.21 1.61 -9.28
CA ALA A 94 -1.29 2.25 -10.22
C ALA A 94 -1.56 3.75 -10.34
N GLU A 95 -2.82 4.16 -10.35
CA GLU A 95 -3.18 5.58 -10.42
C GLU A 95 -2.67 6.36 -9.21
N VAL A 96 -2.77 5.77 -8.02
CA VAL A 96 -2.26 6.41 -6.81
C VAL A 96 -0.72 6.44 -6.83
N ALA A 97 -0.08 5.38 -7.30
CA ALA A 97 1.38 5.35 -7.42
C ALA A 97 1.87 6.47 -8.34
N ALA A 98 1.21 6.66 -9.48
CA ALA A 98 1.56 7.73 -10.41
C ALA A 98 1.37 9.11 -9.77
N PHE A 99 0.30 9.30 -9.03
CA PHE A 99 0.05 10.55 -8.31
C PHE A 99 1.16 10.84 -7.31
N LEU A 100 1.52 9.85 -6.49
CA LEU A 100 2.56 10.01 -5.48
C LEU A 100 3.93 10.32 -6.12
N ALA A 101 4.20 9.71 -7.25
CA ALA A 101 5.47 9.93 -7.94
C ALA A 101 5.60 11.36 -8.45
N GLY A 102 4.49 12.04 -8.75
CA GLY A 102 4.51 13.39 -9.28
C GLY A 102 4.36 14.52 -8.28
N GLN A 103 4.10 14.23 -7.01
CA GLN A 103 3.86 15.28 -6.01
C GLN A 103 5.12 15.63 -5.24
N GLU A 104 5.65 16.80 -5.50
CA GLU A 104 6.96 17.22 -4.99
C GLU A 104 7.01 17.55 -3.50
N ASP A 105 5.90 17.88 -2.89
CA ASP A 105 5.85 18.26 -1.48
C ASP A 105 5.23 17.18 -0.59
N LEU A 106 5.14 15.96 -1.11
CA LEU A 106 4.47 14.88 -0.41
C LEU A 106 5.49 13.77 -0.09
N THR A 107 5.75 13.55 1.19
CA THR A 107 6.66 12.50 1.63
C THR A 107 6.24 11.98 3.00
N GLY A 108 6.61 10.76 3.32
CA GLY A 108 6.32 10.15 4.61
C GLY A 108 4.88 9.69 4.79
N GLN A 109 4.10 9.66 3.71
CA GLN A 109 2.68 9.34 3.79
C GLN A 109 2.42 7.90 3.36
N THR A 110 1.37 7.32 3.93
CA THR A 110 0.89 6.01 3.54
C THR A 110 -0.57 6.12 3.16
N ILE A 111 -0.89 5.72 1.93
CA ILE A 111 -2.25 5.78 1.40
C ILE A 111 -2.81 4.37 1.35
N ALA A 112 -3.92 4.15 2.05
CA ALA A 112 -4.60 2.87 2.01
C ALA A 112 -5.58 2.83 0.84
N ILE A 113 -5.53 1.75 0.06
CA ILE A 113 -6.47 1.51 -1.02
C ILE A 113 -7.10 0.16 -0.73
N ASP A 114 -8.06 0.15 0.18
CA ASP A 114 -8.55 -1.08 0.78
C ASP A 114 -10.07 -1.09 1.00
N GLY A 115 -10.77 -0.21 0.33
CA GLY A 115 -12.24 -0.16 0.45
C GLY A 115 -12.74 0.14 1.85
N GLY A 116 -11.90 0.74 2.68
CA GLY A 116 -12.26 1.13 4.04
C GLY A 116 -11.91 0.11 5.12
N MET A 117 -11.14 -0.94 4.79
CA MET A 117 -10.75 -1.94 5.80
C MET A 117 -10.03 -1.32 6.97
N THR A 118 -9.23 -0.29 6.73
CA THR A 118 -8.61 0.48 7.79
C THR A 118 -8.95 1.95 7.60
N MET A 119 -9.20 2.63 8.71
CA MET A 119 -9.53 4.06 8.68
C MET A 119 -8.70 4.78 9.75
N GLN A 120 -8.27 5.97 9.40
CA GLN A 120 -7.50 6.80 10.32
C GLN A 120 -8.30 8.00 10.77
#